data_5d77bf68e29cd4676b68470f61b1f134
#
_entry.id   5d77bf68e29cd4676b68470f61b1f134
#
_cell.length_a   1.000
_cell.length_b   1.000
_cell.length_c   1.000
_cell.angle_alpha   90.00
_cell.angle_beta   90.00
_cell.angle_gamma   90.00
#
_symmetry.space_group_name_H-M   'P 1'
#
loop_
_entity.id
_entity.type
_entity.pdbx_description
1 polymer ?
#
loop_
_entity_poly.entity_id
_entity_poly.type
_entity_poly.pdbx_seq_one_letter_code
_entity_poly.pdbx_strand_id
1 'polypeptide(L)'
;MRLKAIKTGLRNALPLLYRFNPAGLRFALRVVIAALIAYGLARLLALPFGYWTVITAVIVMQGNIGGSLKAARERFIGTALGAGLGFLVTLIPVGPDYQWVRLALAIGASAYVVSLDARFRVAPITAIITLIVPQPGVSALAAALDRVVEILIGGAIGVLVALTVLPERAHRSLVKRIAALLRQLSGMLAIDMKGLHEPRDDAALSELIETSRDLIKTSVTLAEESSGERAARLTGGTAPDALVRTARRVRVNLIMIARATREPWPPEADRQLGAIFDNLGRSVAAHLSAQADALEAGRAIAPADGWEESFQRFEEGMAAFRANKENDALPTELMSRIFSLAFAVRQVKADLADLDDRIGEFAGTPRG
;
A
#
# COMPACT_ATOMS: atom_id res chain seq x y z
N MET A 1 -26.00 9.18 -27.85
CA MET A 1 -24.69 9.17 -27.21
C MET A 1 -24.64 8.37 -25.88
N ARG A 2 -25.61 8.52 -24.99
CA ARG A 2 -25.63 7.83 -23.65
C ARG A 2 -25.69 6.27 -23.71
N LEU A 3 -26.43 5.67 -24.66
CA LEU A 3 -26.55 4.20 -24.82
C LEU A 3 -25.25 3.54 -25.32
N LYS A 4 -24.43 4.23 -26.11
CA LYS A 4 -23.10 3.71 -26.53
C LYS A 4 -22.11 3.69 -25.36
N ALA A 5 -22.12 4.72 -24.51
CA ALA A 5 -21.26 4.78 -23.31
C ALA A 5 -21.61 3.67 -22.29
N ILE A 6 -22.90 3.37 -22.12
CA ILE A 6 -23.36 2.29 -21.22
C ILE A 6 -22.95 0.93 -21.78
N LYS A 7 -23.10 0.68 -23.10
CA LYS A 7 -22.67 -0.58 -23.72
C LYS A 7 -21.14 -0.76 -23.69
N THR A 8 -20.37 0.30 -23.84
CA THR A 8 -18.90 0.24 -23.72
C THR A 8 -18.49 -0.01 -22.26
N GLY A 9 -19.14 0.63 -21.30
CA GLY A 9 -18.92 0.40 -19.87
C GLY A 9 -19.25 -1.05 -19.45
N LEU A 10 -20.38 -1.61 -19.88
CA LEU A 10 -20.73 -3.00 -19.62
C LEU A 10 -19.77 -4.00 -20.31
N ARG A 11 -19.30 -3.70 -21.52
CA ARG A 11 -18.37 -4.58 -22.25
C ARG A 11 -16.99 -4.61 -21.61
N ASN A 12 -16.57 -3.53 -20.93
CA ASN A 12 -15.33 -3.46 -20.18
C ASN A 12 -15.47 -4.02 -18.75
N ALA A 13 -16.67 -4.05 -18.19
CA ALA A 13 -16.96 -4.62 -16.89
C ALA A 13 -17.14 -6.15 -16.92
N LEU A 14 -17.64 -6.71 -18.03
CA LEU A 14 -17.85 -8.16 -18.20
C LEU A 14 -16.58 -9.01 -18.03
N PRO A 15 -15.38 -8.64 -18.56
CA PRO A 15 -14.16 -9.42 -18.34
C PRO A 15 -13.70 -9.39 -16.89
N LEU A 16 -14.00 -8.33 -16.12
CA LEU A 16 -13.70 -8.23 -14.70
C LEU A 16 -14.55 -9.20 -13.85
N LEU A 17 -15.81 -9.42 -14.25
CA LEU A 17 -16.72 -10.38 -13.61
C LEU A 17 -16.38 -11.85 -13.94
N TYR A 18 -15.76 -12.10 -15.09
CA TYR A 18 -15.41 -13.47 -15.53
C TYR A 18 -14.01 -13.91 -15.07
N ARG A 19 -13.20 -13.04 -14.53
CA ARG A 19 -11.91 -13.40 -13.96
C ARG A 19 -12.14 -13.97 -12.56
N PHE A 20 -12.21 -15.30 -12.45
CA PHE A 20 -12.27 -15.99 -11.16
C PHE A 20 -11.13 -15.49 -10.26
N ASN A 21 -11.47 -14.72 -9.25
CA ASN A 21 -10.53 -14.19 -8.27
C ASN A 21 -10.66 -14.95 -6.94
N PRO A 22 -9.80 -15.94 -6.69
CA PRO A 22 -9.90 -16.76 -5.48
C PRO A 22 -9.70 -15.96 -4.19
N ALA A 23 -8.95 -14.86 -4.23
CA ALA A 23 -8.80 -13.96 -3.10
C ALA A 23 -10.11 -13.19 -2.81
N GLY A 24 -10.78 -12.72 -3.85
CA GLY A 24 -12.11 -12.10 -3.74
C GLY A 24 -13.17 -13.05 -3.20
N LEU A 25 -13.15 -14.32 -3.63
CA LEU A 25 -14.09 -15.33 -3.11
C LEU A 25 -13.83 -15.61 -1.62
N ARG A 26 -12.59 -15.76 -1.20
CA ARG A 26 -12.23 -15.91 0.22
C ARG A 26 -12.66 -14.71 1.06
N PHE A 27 -12.47 -13.50 0.55
CA PHE A 27 -12.94 -12.28 1.20
C PHE A 27 -14.47 -12.26 1.34
N ALA A 28 -15.21 -12.54 0.26
CA ALA A 28 -16.67 -12.60 0.28
C ALA A 28 -17.18 -13.64 1.28
N LEU A 29 -16.58 -14.84 1.33
CA LEU A 29 -16.93 -15.87 2.30
C LEU A 29 -16.74 -15.40 3.75
N ARG A 30 -15.62 -14.74 4.05
CA ARG A 30 -15.36 -14.16 5.39
C ARG A 30 -16.41 -13.12 5.77
N VAL A 31 -16.76 -12.23 4.83
CA VAL A 31 -17.79 -11.19 5.06
C VAL A 31 -19.13 -11.82 5.37
N VAL A 32 -19.56 -12.86 4.61
CA VAL A 32 -20.82 -13.58 4.85
C VAL A 32 -20.82 -14.26 6.22
N ILE A 33 -19.74 -14.97 6.58
CA ILE A 33 -19.63 -15.66 7.87
C ILE A 33 -19.68 -14.62 9.01
N ALA A 34 -18.95 -13.52 8.92
CA ALA A 34 -18.98 -12.47 9.94
C ALA A 34 -20.38 -11.87 10.10
N ALA A 35 -21.06 -11.58 9.00
CA ALA A 35 -22.42 -11.05 9.00
C ALA A 35 -23.42 -12.01 9.64
N LEU A 36 -23.35 -13.31 9.32
CA LEU A 36 -24.25 -14.34 9.87
C LEU A 36 -24.02 -14.55 11.37
N ILE A 37 -22.76 -14.60 11.82
CA ILE A 37 -22.44 -14.71 13.26
C ILE A 37 -22.92 -13.46 14.00
N ALA A 38 -22.69 -12.26 13.44
CA ALA A 38 -23.14 -11.00 14.03
C ALA A 38 -24.66 -10.94 14.12
N TYR A 39 -25.38 -11.37 13.08
CA TYR A 39 -26.84 -11.44 13.08
C TYR A 39 -27.36 -12.41 14.14
N GLY A 40 -26.81 -13.64 14.18
CA GLY A 40 -27.22 -14.65 15.15
C GLY A 40 -26.98 -14.18 16.60
N LEU A 41 -25.81 -13.58 16.88
CA LEU A 41 -25.50 -13.09 18.21
C LEU A 41 -26.35 -11.87 18.61
N ALA A 42 -26.62 -10.95 17.68
CA ALA A 42 -27.50 -9.81 17.92
C ALA A 42 -28.93 -10.28 18.28
N ARG A 43 -29.44 -11.33 17.62
CA ARG A 43 -30.75 -11.94 17.93
C ARG A 43 -30.72 -12.66 19.29
N LEU A 44 -29.67 -13.40 19.58
CA LEU A 44 -29.51 -14.12 20.86
C LEU A 44 -29.46 -13.17 22.07
N LEU A 45 -28.74 -12.05 21.93
CA LEU A 45 -28.60 -11.03 22.98
C LEU A 45 -29.78 -10.04 22.98
N ALA A 46 -30.77 -10.20 22.11
CA ALA A 46 -31.93 -9.31 21.96
C ALA A 46 -31.51 -7.81 21.88
N LEU A 47 -30.45 -7.53 21.11
CA LEU A 47 -29.93 -6.17 20.97
C LEU A 47 -30.98 -5.26 20.31
N PRO A 48 -31.27 -4.06 20.85
CA PRO A 48 -32.35 -3.17 20.36
C PRO A 48 -32.17 -2.79 18.89
N PHE A 49 -30.94 -2.58 18.44
CA PHE A 49 -30.61 -2.22 17.06
C PHE A 49 -29.52 -3.16 16.49
N GLY A 50 -29.67 -4.46 16.68
CA GLY A 50 -28.71 -5.50 16.31
C GLY A 50 -28.21 -5.46 14.86
N TYR A 51 -28.90 -4.76 13.95
CA TYR A 51 -28.42 -4.53 12.59
C TYR A 51 -27.11 -3.72 12.54
N TRP A 52 -26.84 -2.87 13.55
CA TRP A 52 -25.56 -2.15 13.65
C TRP A 52 -24.38 -3.08 13.95
N THR A 53 -24.62 -4.13 14.70
CA THR A 53 -23.64 -5.20 14.93
C THR A 53 -23.26 -5.87 13.61
N VAL A 54 -24.25 -6.19 12.77
CA VAL A 54 -24.03 -6.79 11.45
C VAL A 54 -23.29 -5.83 10.51
N ILE A 55 -23.78 -4.58 10.41
CA ILE A 55 -23.13 -3.55 9.58
C ILE A 55 -21.68 -3.35 10.01
N THR A 56 -21.40 -3.32 11.31
CA THR A 56 -20.04 -3.14 11.83
C THR A 56 -19.16 -4.33 11.51
N ALA A 57 -19.64 -5.56 11.67
CA ALA A 57 -18.88 -6.76 11.31
C ALA A 57 -18.48 -6.76 9.83
N VAL A 58 -19.38 -6.32 8.94
CA VAL A 58 -19.11 -6.19 7.49
C VAL A 58 -18.09 -5.08 7.21
N ILE A 59 -18.24 -3.89 7.82
CA ILE A 59 -17.32 -2.74 7.59
C ILE A 59 -15.92 -3.05 8.12
N VAL A 60 -15.81 -3.72 9.27
CA VAL A 60 -14.55 -4.09 9.89
C VAL A 60 -13.81 -5.17 9.10
N MET A 61 -14.54 -6.00 8.35
CA MET A 61 -13.91 -7.02 7.51
C MET A 61 -13.12 -6.37 6.37
N GLN A 62 -11.80 -6.55 6.40
CA GLN A 62 -10.87 -6.07 5.38
C GLN A 62 -10.17 -7.24 4.68
N GLY A 63 -9.39 -6.94 3.64
CA GLY A 63 -8.64 -7.94 2.87
C GLY A 63 -7.68 -8.78 3.72
N ASN A 64 -7.13 -8.21 4.78
CA ASN A 64 -6.19 -8.86 5.69
C ASN A 64 -6.49 -8.55 7.17
N ILE A 65 -5.80 -9.24 8.08
CA ILE A 65 -6.01 -9.12 9.53
C ILE A 65 -5.67 -7.71 10.02
N GLY A 66 -4.55 -7.13 9.58
CA GLY A 66 -4.09 -5.80 10.01
C GLY A 66 -5.07 -4.70 9.63
N GLY A 67 -5.60 -4.77 8.40
CA GLY A 67 -6.65 -3.86 7.93
C GLY A 67 -7.92 -4.00 8.75
N SER A 68 -8.34 -5.23 9.08
CA SER A 68 -9.54 -5.47 9.92
C SER A 68 -9.35 -4.93 11.34
N LEU A 69 -8.17 -5.10 11.94
CA LEU A 69 -7.84 -4.56 13.26
C LEU A 69 -7.83 -3.02 13.26
N LYS A 70 -7.24 -2.41 12.23
CA LYS A 70 -7.25 -0.96 12.02
C LYS A 70 -8.67 -0.43 11.89
N ALA A 71 -9.49 -1.07 11.05
CA ALA A 71 -10.89 -0.68 10.83
C ALA A 71 -11.74 -0.81 12.11
N ALA A 72 -11.55 -1.88 12.90
CA ALA A 72 -12.24 -2.07 14.18
C ALA A 72 -11.89 -0.95 15.16
N ARG A 73 -10.60 -0.62 15.30
CA ARG A 73 -10.12 0.44 16.19
C ARG A 73 -10.66 1.81 15.77
N GLU A 74 -10.59 2.16 14.48
CA GLU A 74 -11.11 3.42 13.95
C GLU A 74 -12.64 3.51 14.15
N ARG A 75 -13.35 2.41 13.90
CA ARG A 75 -14.80 2.33 14.09
C ARG A 75 -15.18 2.55 15.56
N PHE A 76 -14.48 1.89 16.50
CA PHE A 76 -14.73 2.03 17.93
C PHE A 76 -14.45 3.45 18.42
N ILE A 77 -13.26 4.00 18.12
CA ILE A 77 -12.86 5.33 18.57
C ILE A 77 -13.80 6.41 18.00
N GLY A 78 -14.08 6.34 16.69
CA GLY A 78 -14.99 7.28 16.03
C GLY A 78 -16.42 7.20 16.59
N THR A 79 -16.90 5.99 16.92
CA THR A 79 -18.22 5.80 17.53
C THR A 79 -18.28 6.33 18.94
N ALA A 80 -17.30 6.03 19.79
CA ALA A 80 -17.27 6.52 21.17
C ALA A 80 -17.25 8.05 21.21
N LEU A 81 -16.43 8.68 20.34
CA LEU A 81 -16.38 10.13 20.23
C LEU A 81 -17.69 10.70 19.68
N GLY A 82 -18.26 10.14 18.62
CA GLY A 82 -19.51 10.59 18.03
C GLY A 82 -20.70 10.44 18.97
N ALA A 83 -20.79 9.30 19.69
CA ALA A 83 -21.81 9.07 20.70
C ALA A 83 -21.67 10.06 21.88
N GLY A 84 -20.43 10.30 22.34
CA GLY A 84 -20.15 11.29 23.39
C GLY A 84 -20.54 12.71 22.99
N LEU A 85 -20.15 13.16 21.79
CA LEU A 85 -20.52 14.48 21.26
C LEU A 85 -22.04 14.59 21.07
N GLY A 86 -22.66 13.56 20.49
CA GLY A 86 -24.11 13.50 20.33
C GLY A 86 -24.85 13.62 21.69
N PHE A 87 -24.40 12.87 22.69
CA PHE A 87 -24.93 12.96 24.05
C PHE A 87 -24.74 14.36 24.67
N LEU A 88 -23.53 14.92 24.63
CA LEU A 88 -23.24 16.24 25.21
C LEU A 88 -24.13 17.33 24.62
N VAL A 89 -24.40 17.28 23.31
CA VAL A 89 -25.29 18.26 22.68
C VAL A 89 -26.75 18.09 23.11
N THR A 90 -27.18 16.91 23.55
CA THR A 90 -28.56 16.75 24.12
C THR A 90 -28.77 17.53 25.42
N LEU A 91 -27.68 17.83 26.14
CA LEU A 91 -27.72 18.60 27.38
C LEU A 91 -28.00 20.10 27.15
N ILE A 92 -27.90 20.59 25.92
CA ILE A 92 -28.19 21.98 25.58
C ILE A 92 -29.71 22.17 25.59
N PRO A 93 -30.24 23.08 26.40
CA PRO A 93 -31.68 23.29 26.55
C PRO A 93 -32.24 24.10 25.36
N VAL A 94 -32.54 23.42 24.24
CA VAL A 94 -33.25 24.02 23.09
C VAL A 94 -34.60 23.37 22.92
N GLY A 95 -35.62 24.18 22.57
CA GLY A 95 -36.96 23.70 22.31
C GLY A 95 -37.03 22.71 21.13
N PRO A 96 -38.16 21.96 21.02
CA PRO A 96 -38.35 20.94 20.00
C PRO A 96 -38.16 21.47 18.55
N ASP A 97 -38.57 22.72 18.30
CA ASP A 97 -38.45 23.36 16.97
C ASP A 97 -37.01 23.69 16.57
N TYR A 98 -36.08 23.66 17.50
CA TYR A 98 -34.65 24.00 17.29
C TYR A 98 -33.72 22.79 17.33
N GLN A 99 -34.24 21.58 17.14
CA GLN A 99 -33.38 20.35 17.08
C GLN A 99 -32.29 20.43 16.04
N TRP A 100 -32.50 21.18 14.95
CA TRP A 100 -31.48 21.42 13.93
C TRP A 100 -30.24 22.13 14.50
N VAL A 101 -30.36 22.95 15.56
CA VAL A 101 -29.22 23.58 16.24
C VAL A 101 -28.32 22.51 16.88
N ARG A 102 -28.95 21.57 17.61
CA ARG A 102 -28.20 20.42 18.19
C ARG A 102 -27.51 19.63 17.14
N LEU A 103 -28.20 19.36 16.03
CA LEU A 103 -27.63 18.61 14.90
C LEU A 103 -26.43 19.34 14.26
N ALA A 104 -26.58 20.64 14.01
CA ALA A 104 -25.52 21.47 13.47
C ALA A 104 -24.27 21.50 14.35
N LEU A 105 -24.47 21.65 15.68
CA LEU A 105 -23.40 21.67 16.67
C LEU A 105 -22.69 20.30 16.73
N ALA A 106 -23.42 19.18 16.76
CA ALA A 106 -22.85 17.86 16.83
C ALA A 106 -22.05 17.50 15.54
N ILE A 107 -22.63 17.83 14.38
CA ILE A 107 -21.95 17.63 13.08
C ILE A 107 -20.72 18.54 13.00
N GLY A 108 -20.84 19.82 13.32
CA GLY A 108 -19.74 20.78 13.25
C GLY A 108 -18.57 20.39 14.16
N ALA A 109 -18.86 20.06 15.42
CA ALA A 109 -17.83 19.62 16.37
C ALA A 109 -17.15 18.31 15.92
N SER A 110 -17.93 17.31 15.50
CA SER A 110 -17.37 16.04 15.05
C SER A 110 -16.61 16.17 13.72
N ALA A 111 -17.09 16.98 12.78
CA ALA A 111 -16.39 17.26 11.52
C ALA A 111 -15.06 18.00 11.75
N TYR A 112 -15.03 18.93 12.72
CA TYR A 112 -13.79 19.57 13.13
C TYR A 112 -12.76 18.54 13.64
N VAL A 113 -13.18 17.61 14.51
CA VAL A 113 -12.28 16.55 14.99
C VAL A 113 -11.79 15.65 13.85
N VAL A 114 -12.64 15.33 12.87
CA VAL A 114 -12.24 14.58 11.66
C VAL A 114 -11.18 15.33 10.86
N SER A 115 -11.24 16.67 10.81
CA SER A 115 -10.22 17.46 10.10
C SER A 115 -8.83 17.37 10.74
N LEU A 116 -8.76 17.06 12.02
CA LEU A 116 -7.50 16.86 12.75
C LEU A 116 -6.93 15.45 12.55
N ASP A 117 -7.79 14.43 12.45
CA ASP A 117 -7.39 13.06 12.24
C ASP A 117 -8.50 12.23 11.59
N ALA A 118 -8.20 11.64 10.44
CA ALA A 118 -9.12 10.81 9.66
C ALA A 118 -9.61 9.54 10.42
N ARG A 119 -8.97 9.14 11.51
CA ARG A 119 -9.42 8.03 12.38
C ARG A 119 -10.81 8.27 12.94
N PHE A 120 -11.23 9.52 13.06
CA PHE A 120 -12.54 9.91 13.60
C PHE A 120 -13.64 10.05 12.55
N ARG A 121 -13.39 9.67 11.28
CA ARG A 121 -14.34 9.85 10.16
C ARG A 121 -15.76 9.31 10.39
N VAL A 122 -15.92 8.40 11.34
CA VAL A 122 -17.22 7.80 11.70
C VAL A 122 -17.98 8.64 12.74
N ALA A 123 -17.31 9.53 13.47
CA ALA A 123 -17.91 10.31 14.56
C ALA A 123 -19.12 11.15 14.13
N PRO A 124 -19.12 11.88 13.00
CA PRO A 124 -20.31 12.65 12.57
C PRO A 124 -21.54 11.77 12.35
N ILE A 125 -21.33 10.59 11.74
CA ILE A 125 -22.42 9.64 11.46
C ILE A 125 -23.03 9.16 12.79
N THR A 126 -22.18 8.80 13.76
CA THR A 126 -22.64 8.33 15.07
C THR A 126 -23.35 9.45 15.85
N ALA A 127 -22.82 10.67 15.81
CA ALA A 127 -23.45 11.82 16.46
C ALA A 127 -24.85 12.11 15.88
N ILE A 128 -25.01 12.03 14.55
CA ILE A 128 -26.32 12.18 13.88
C ILE A 128 -27.29 11.09 14.36
N ILE A 129 -26.85 9.83 14.36
CA ILE A 129 -27.69 8.69 14.75
C ILE A 129 -28.17 8.84 16.21
N THR A 130 -27.26 9.24 17.11
CA THR A 130 -27.58 9.46 18.52
C THR A 130 -28.65 10.54 18.72
N LEU A 131 -28.72 11.55 17.85
CA LEU A 131 -29.66 12.67 17.94
C LEU A 131 -30.97 12.43 17.20
N ILE A 132 -30.94 11.78 16.02
CA ILE A 132 -32.10 11.69 15.12
C ILE A 132 -32.92 10.41 15.35
N VAL A 133 -32.25 9.31 15.76
CA VAL A 133 -32.97 8.04 15.94
C VAL A 133 -33.61 8.02 17.34
N PRO A 134 -34.91 8.36 17.46
CA PRO A 134 -35.58 8.38 18.77
C PRO A 134 -35.70 6.96 19.31
N GLN A 135 -35.40 6.80 20.58
CA GLN A 135 -35.62 5.58 21.34
C GLN A 135 -36.71 5.90 22.44
N PRO A 136 -37.97 5.63 22.16
CA PRO A 136 -39.03 5.91 23.15
C PRO A 136 -38.73 5.17 24.45
N GLY A 137 -38.74 5.94 25.58
CA GLY A 137 -38.50 5.38 26.90
C GLY A 137 -37.02 5.10 27.26
N VAL A 138 -36.08 5.40 26.38
CA VAL A 138 -34.63 5.21 26.64
C VAL A 138 -33.96 6.57 26.81
N SER A 139 -33.10 6.71 27.83
CA SER A 139 -32.34 7.94 28.03
C SER A 139 -31.27 8.10 26.91
N ALA A 140 -30.91 9.35 26.58
CA ALA A 140 -29.90 9.64 25.59
C ALA A 140 -28.56 8.97 25.91
N LEU A 141 -28.21 8.86 27.20
CA LEU A 141 -27.00 8.17 27.63
C LEU A 141 -27.08 6.65 27.35
N ALA A 142 -28.20 6.01 27.70
CA ALA A 142 -28.41 4.59 27.44
C ALA A 142 -28.36 4.29 25.95
N ALA A 143 -29.02 5.11 25.12
CA ALA A 143 -28.96 4.98 23.66
C ALA A 143 -27.52 5.13 23.08
N ALA A 144 -26.72 6.04 23.63
CA ALA A 144 -25.32 6.19 23.26
C ALA A 144 -24.47 4.96 23.65
N LEU A 145 -24.72 4.42 24.86
CA LEU A 145 -24.01 3.21 25.34
C LEU A 145 -24.38 1.98 24.54
N ASP A 146 -25.66 1.78 24.22
CA ASP A 146 -26.12 0.66 23.35
C ASP A 146 -25.41 0.68 22.01
N ARG A 147 -25.21 1.86 21.41
CA ARG A 147 -24.43 2.02 20.17
C ARG A 147 -23.00 1.55 20.32
N VAL A 148 -22.33 1.96 21.39
CA VAL A 148 -20.94 1.58 21.65
C VAL A 148 -20.85 0.06 21.81
N VAL A 149 -21.77 -0.54 22.56
CA VAL A 149 -21.81 -2.00 22.79
C VAL A 149 -22.06 -2.77 21.47
N GLU A 150 -23.08 -2.39 20.70
CA GLU A 150 -23.39 -3.03 19.42
C GLU A 150 -22.21 -2.99 18.43
N ILE A 151 -21.50 -1.87 18.38
CA ILE A 151 -20.33 -1.68 17.52
C ILE A 151 -19.12 -2.46 18.04
N LEU A 152 -18.93 -2.53 19.36
CA LEU A 152 -17.90 -3.36 19.96
C LEU A 152 -18.09 -4.85 19.60
N ILE A 153 -19.31 -5.35 19.78
CA ILE A 153 -19.66 -6.73 19.46
C ILE A 153 -19.42 -7.01 17.97
N GLY A 154 -19.93 -6.15 17.09
CA GLY A 154 -19.73 -6.30 15.64
C GLY A 154 -18.26 -6.23 15.23
N GLY A 155 -17.51 -5.30 15.83
CA GLY A 155 -16.08 -5.18 15.61
C GLY A 155 -15.29 -6.40 16.08
N ALA A 156 -15.60 -6.91 17.26
CA ALA A 156 -14.98 -8.12 17.81
C ALA A 156 -15.25 -9.35 16.93
N ILE A 157 -16.48 -9.52 16.45
CA ILE A 157 -16.83 -10.61 15.51
C ILE A 157 -16.07 -10.47 14.20
N GLY A 158 -16.02 -9.27 13.60
CA GLY A 158 -15.28 -9.03 12.37
C GLY A 158 -13.79 -9.38 12.52
N VAL A 159 -13.14 -8.94 13.60
CA VAL A 159 -11.74 -9.27 13.88
C VAL A 159 -11.56 -10.76 14.16
N LEU A 160 -12.44 -11.40 14.94
CA LEU A 160 -12.36 -12.83 15.24
C LEU A 160 -12.44 -13.68 13.96
N VAL A 161 -13.39 -13.36 13.08
CA VAL A 161 -13.54 -14.05 11.79
C VAL A 161 -12.32 -13.81 10.90
N ALA A 162 -11.76 -12.58 10.87
CA ALA A 162 -10.53 -12.29 10.14
C ALA A 162 -9.33 -13.10 10.64
N LEU A 163 -9.27 -13.41 11.94
CA LEU A 163 -8.20 -14.20 12.55
C LEU A 163 -8.36 -15.71 12.33
N THR A 164 -9.59 -16.21 12.27
CA THR A 164 -9.89 -17.66 12.31
C THR A 164 -10.28 -18.23 10.95
N VAL A 165 -10.96 -17.45 10.12
CA VAL A 165 -11.49 -17.93 8.83
C VAL A 165 -10.55 -17.49 7.69
N LEU A 166 -9.80 -18.45 7.14
CA LEU A 166 -8.88 -18.22 6.00
C LEU A 166 -8.01 -16.96 6.21
N PRO A 167 -7.21 -16.90 7.27
CA PRO A 167 -6.50 -15.67 7.65
C PRO A 167 -5.53 -15.21 6.56
N GLU A 168 -5.65 -13.95 6.16
CA GLU A 168 -4.75 -13.28 5.22
C GLU A 168 -3.94 -12.24 6.01
N ARG A 169 -2.62 -12.41 6.08
CA ARG A 169 -1.74 -11.50 6.81
C ARG A 169 -1.24 -10.38 5.91
N ALA A 170 -1.30 -9.15 6.40
CA ALA A 170 -0.78 -7.97 5.68
C ALA A 170 0.71 -8.12 5.37
N HIS A 171 1.48 -8.71 6.28
CA HIS A 171 2.90 -9.02 6.08
C HIS A 171 3.16 -9.85 4.81
N ARG A 172 2.40 -10.95 4.60
CA ARG A 172 2.55 -11.79 3.40
C ARG A 172 2.16 -11.06 2.12
N SER A 173 1.12 -10.24 2.20
CA SER A 173 0.68 -9.43 1.07
C SER A 173 1.70 -8.35 0.71
N LEU A 174 2.34 -7.73 1.71
CA LEU A 174 3.44 -6.77 1.54
C LEU A 174 4.63 -7.43 0.84
N VAL A 175 5.10 -8.58 1.31
CA VAL A 175 6.20 -9.34 0.70
C VAL A 175 5.95 -9.59 -0.79
N LYS A 176 4.76 -10.10 -1.15
CA LYS A 176 4.39 -10.33 -2.55
C LYS A 176 4.38 -9.04 -3.38
N ARG A 177 3.92 -7.93 -2.81
CA ARG A 177 3.88 -6.65 -3.51
C ARG A 177 5.26 -6.06 -3.74
N ILE A 178 6.15 -6.13 -2.75
CA ILE A 178 7.54 -5.67 -2.91
C ILE A 178 8.28 -6.58 -3.90
N ALA A 179 8.13 -7.89 -3.83
CA ALA A 179 8.73 -8.81 -4.81
C ALA A 179 8.24 -8.51 -6.24
N ALA A 180 6.94 -8.30 -6.43
CA ALA A 180 6.40 -7.88 -7.73
C ALA A 180 6.99 -6.54 -8.19
N LEU A 181 7.16 -5.56 -7.29
CA LEU A 181 7.81 -4.29 -7.58
C LEU A 181 9.25 -4.51 -8.05
N LEU A 182 10.05 -5.33 -7.36
CA LEU A 182 11.45 -5.57 -7.73
C LEU A 182 11.57 -6.20 -9.12
N ARG A 183 10.70 -7.17 -9.45
CA ARG A 183 10.64 -7.76 -10.80
C ARG A 183 10.25 -6.73 -11.86
N GLN A 184 9.31 -5.83 -11.52
CA GLN A 184 8.91 -4.74 -12.41
C GLN A 184 10.09 -3.78 -12.65
N LEU A 185 10.84 -3.43 -11.60
CA LEU A 185 12.02 -2.58 -11.68
C LEU A 185 13.15 -3.25 -12.50
N SER A 186 13.32 -4.56 -12.37
CA SER A 186 14.23 -5.34 -13.23
C SER A 186 13.86 -5.21 -14.71
N GLY A 187 12.57 -5.33 -15.04
CA GLY A 187 12.07 -5.16 -16.41
C GLY A 187 12.26 -3.73 -16.95
N MET A 188 12.03 -2.70 -16.12
CA MET A 188 12.29 -1.31 -16.48
C MET A 188 13.75 -1.10 -16.85
N LEU A 189 14.68 -1.58 -16.01
CA LEU A 189 16.12 -1.43 -16.25
C LEU A 189 16.55 -2.11 -17.55
N ALA A 190 15.97 -3.26 -17.90
CA ALA A 190 16.26 -3.95 -19.16
C ALA A 190 15.87 -3.10 -20.39
N ILE A 191 14.73 -2.39 -20.33
CA ILE A 191 14.31 -1.47 -21.39
C ILE A 191 15.23 -0.24 -21.43
N ASP A 192 15.60 0.29 -20.27
CA ASP A 192 16.47 1.47 -20.16
C ASP A 192 17.85 1.24 -20.73
N MET A 193 18.47 0.07 -20.48
CA MET A 193 19.78 -0.26 -21.01
C MET A 193 19.76 -0.41 -22.53
N LYS A 194 18.72 -1.01 -23.11
CA LYS A 194 18.54 -1.06 -24.57
C LYS A 194 18.41 0.34 -25.18
N GLY A 195 17.79 1.28 -24.46
CA GLY A 195 17.64 2.68 -24.87
C GLY A 195 18.96 3.43 -25.07
N LEU A 196 20.10 2.88 -24.60
CA LEU A 196 21.42 3.44 -24.86
C LEU A 196 21.89 3.17 -26.30
N HIS A 197 21.42 2.11 -26.95
CA HIS A 197 21.86 1.65 -28.27
C HIS A 197 20.83 1.91 -29.37
N GLU A 198 19.54 1.84 -29.05
CA GLU A 198 18.45 1.92 -29.99
C GLU A 198 17.26 2.74 -29.42
N PRO A 199 16.36 3.26 -30.29
CA PRO A 199 15.17 3.94 -29.83
C PRO A 199 14.35 3.08 -28.87
N ARG A 200 14.08 3.63 -27.69
CA ARG A 200 13.44 2.93 -26.58
C ARG A 200 11.91 2.82 -26.78
N ASP A 201 11.34 1.71 -26.32
CA ASP A 201 9.87 1.58 -26.20
C ASP A 201 9.35 2.37 -24.98
N ASP A 202 9.09 3.66 -25.21
CA ASP A 202 8.58 4.57 -24.18
C ASP A 202 7.16 4.20 -23.71
N ALA A 203 6.36 3.51 -24.53
CA ALA A 203 5.01 3.09 -24.16
C ALA A 203 5.08 1.95 -23.14
N ALA A 204 5.87 0.91 -23.40
CA ALA A 204 6.10 -0.18 -22.46
C ALA A 204 6.73 0.31 -21.15
N LEU A 205 7.72 1.22 -21.23
CA LEU A 205 8.34 1.80 -20.04
C LEU A 205 7.34 2.61 -19.20
N SER A 206 6.48 3.42 -19.83
CA SER A 206 5.46 4.20 -19.14
C SER A 206 4.47 3.32 -18.39
N GLU A 207 4.05 2.21 -18.96
CA GLU A 207 3.19 1.22 -18.30
C GLU A 207 3.88 0.62 -17.05
N LEU A 208 5.17 0.26 -17.18
CA LEU A 208 5.96 -0.25 -16.05
C LEU A 208 6.12 0.80 -14.94
N ILE A 209 6.35 2.06 -15.28
CA ILE A 209 6.46 3.17 -14.32
C ILE A 209 5.15 3.36 -13.55
N GLU A 210 4.00 3.39 -14.23
CA GLU A 210 2.69 3.53 -13.56
C GLU A 210 2.38 2.31 -12.68
N THR A 211 2.60 1.10 -13.18
CA THR A 211 2.43 -0.12 -12.39
C THR A 211 3.32 -0.11 -11.13
N SER A 212 4.58 0.33 -11.25
CA SER A 212 5.50 0.44 -10.12
C SER A 212 5.03 1.49 -9.08
N ARG A 213 4.38 2.56 -9.54
CA ARG A 213 3.77 3.59 -8.67
C ARG A 213 2.63 2.99 -7.83
N ASP A 214 1.75 2.21 -8.46
CA ASP A 214 0.62 1.58 -7.78
C ASP A 214 1.08 0.50 -6.79
N LEU A 215 2.12 -0.25 -7.14
CA LEU A 215 2.75 -1.22 -6.24
C LEU A 215 3.32 -0.55 -4.98
N ILE A 216 4.04 0.57 -5.13
CA ILE A 216 4.56 1.34 -3.97
C ILE A 216 3.41 1.89 -3.12
N LYS A 217 2.40 2.50 -3.73
CA LYS A 217 1.26 3.07 -3.01
C LYS A 217 0.55 2.01 -2.16
N THR A 218 0.30 0.85 -2.75
CA THR A 218 -0.34 -0.27 -2.05
C THR A 218 0.57 -0.84 -0.95
N SER A 219 1.89 -0.88 -1.18
CA SER A 219 2.87 -1.37 -0.20
C SER A 219 2.94 -0.48 1.04
N VAL A 220 2.78 0.84 0.90
CA VAL A 220 2.72 1.76 2.07
C VAL A 220 1.55 1.42 2.97
N THR A 221 0.35 1.21 2.41
CA THR A 221 -0.83 0.81 3.19
C THR A 221 -0.62 -0.54 3.87
N LEU A 222 -0.09 -1.53 3.13
CA LEU A 222 0.19 -2.85 3.69
C LEU A 222 1.27 -2.82 4.79
N ALA A 223 2.24 -1.90 4.71
CA ALA A 223 3.24 -1.73 5.76
C ALA A 223 2.61 -1.21 7.07
N GLU A 224 1.69 -0.22 6.97
CA GLU A 224 0.94 0.26 8.14
C GLU A 224 0.11 -0.87 8.78
N GLU A 225 -0.61 -1.65 7.96
CA GLU A 225 -1.43 -2.77 8.41
C GLU A 225 -0.57 -3.88 9.03
N SER A 226 0.58 -4.21 8.44
CA SER A 226 1.56 -5.17 8.96
C SER A 226 2.17 -4.69 10.28
N SER A 227 2.43 -3.38 10.41
CA SER A 227 2.89 -2.78 11.66
C SER A 227 1.82 -2.91 12.76
N GLY A 228 0.53 -2.79 12.40
CA GLY A 228 -0.60 -3.05 13.30
C GLY A 228 -0.67 -4.51 13.78
N GLU A 229 -0.49 -5.48 12.87
CA GLU A 229 -0.41 -6.90 13.21
C GLU A 229 0.74 -7.19 14.21
N ARG A 230 1.90 -6.58 13.98
CA ARG A 230 3.07 -6.70 14.86
C ARG A 230 2.81 -6.08 16.24
N ALA A 231 2.24 -4.88 16.29
CA ALA A 231 1.86 -4.23 17.55
C ALA A 231 0.87 -5.06 18.37
N ALA A 232 -0.02 -5.80 17.70
CA ALA A 232 -0.94 -6.74 18.31
C ALA A 232 -0.28 -8.12 18.65
N ARG A 233 1.03 -8.26 18.45
CA ARG A 233 1.79 -9.52 18.63
C ARG A 233 1.28 -10.70 17.80
N LEU A 234 0.63 -10.43 16.69
CA LEU A 234 0.13 -11.44 15.74
C LEU A 234 1.21 -11.90 14.76
N THR A 235 2.23 -11.06 14.55
CA THR A 235 3.40 -11.35 13.71
C THR A 235 4.66 -10.86 14.44
N GLY A 236 5.76 -11.58 14.27
CA GLY A 236 7.10 -11.14 14.68
C GLY A 236 7.78 -10.34 13.55
N GLY A 237 9.00 -9.83 13.79
CA GLY A 237 9.91 -9.35 12.77
C GLY A 237 10.22 -7.88 12.75
N THR A 238 11.01 -7.47 11.73
CA THR A 238 11.48 -6.11 11.50
C THR A 238 10.38 -5.16 11.04
N ALA A 239 10.64 -3.85 11.17
CA ALA A 239 9.71 -2.82 10.76
C ALA A 239 9.47 -2.85 9.24
N PRO A 240 8.23 -3.11 8.76
CA PRO A 240 7.94 -3.20 7.33
C PRO A 240 8.16 -1.90 6.59
N ASP A 241 8.08 -0.76 7.29
CA ASP A 241 8.27 0.58 6.72
C ASP A 241 9.69 0.78 6.18
N ALA A 242 10.71 0.16 6.79
CA ALA A 242 12.09 0.27 6.32
C ALA A 242 12.24 -0.36 4.93
N LEU A 243 11.71 -1.58 4.73
CA LEU A 243 11.71 -2.27 3.45
C LEU A 243 11.01 -1.45 2.36
N VAL A 244 9.83 -0.88 2.65
CA VAL A 244 9.08 -0.06 1.69
C VAL A 244 9.84 1.22 1.33
N ARG A 245 10.47 1.88 2.31
CA ARG A 245 11.28 3.09 2.06
C ARG A 245 12.46 2.79 1.16
N THR A 246 13.19 1.70 1.40
CA THR A 246 14.34 1.31 0.58
C THR A 246 13.90 0.93 -0.83
N ALA A 247 12.87 0.10 -1.01
CA ALA A 247 12.33 -0.23 -2.31
C ALA A 247 11.85 1.00 -3.10
N ARG A 248 11.30 2.01 -2.41
CA ARG A 248 10.94 3.30 -3.00
C ARG A 248 12.15 4.07 -3.50
N ARG A 249 13.28 4.07 -2.76
CA ARG A 249 14.51 4.74 -3.20
C ARG A 249 15.08 4.08 -4.45
N VAL A 250 15.16 2.74 -4.48
CA VAL A 250 15.57 1.99 -5.67
C VAL A 250 14.73 2.41 -6.87
N ARG A 251 13.38 2.45 -6.72
CA ARG A 251 12.48 2.89 -7.79
C ARG A 251 12.79 4.31 -8.27
N VAL A 252 13.00 5.26 -7.35
CA VAL A 252 13.29 6.66 -7.71
C VAL A 252 14.58 6.75 -8.52
N ASN A 253 15.62 6.05 -8.12
CA ASN A 253 16.91 6.07 -8.82
C ASN A 253 16.85 5.38 -10.19
N LEU A 254 16.06 4.31 -10.35
CA LEU A 254 15.80 3.72 -11.66
C LEU A 254 15.00 4.64 -12.59
N ILE A 255 14.08 5.46 -12.07
CA ILE A 255 13.44 6.50 -12.88
C ILE A 255 14.42 7.58 -13.33
N MET A 256 15.45 7.90 -12.53
CA MET A 256 16.51 8.81 -12.95
C MET A 256 17.35 8.18 -14.09
N ILE A 257 17.63 6.88 -14.01
CA ILE A 257 18.27 6.12 -15.11
C ILE A 257 17.40 6.23 -16.37
N ALA A 258 16.09 5.96 -16.25
CA ALA A 258 15.14 6.03 -17.37
C ALA A 258 15.14 7.41 -18.09
N ARG A 259 15.36 8.48 -17.34
CA ARG A 259 15.48 9.83 -17.92
C ARG A 259 16.80 10.03 -18.69
N ALA A 260 17.89 9.50 -18.17
CA ALA A 260 19.23 9.62 -18.78
C ALA A 260 19.40 8.75 -20.03
N THR A 261 18.62 7.66 -20.12
CA THR A 261 18.65 6.68 -21.25
C THR A 261 17.56 6.94 -22.31
N ARG A 262 16.94 8.13 -22.31
CA ARG A 262 15.83 8.45 -23.21
C ARG A 262 16.21 8.45 -24.69
N GLU A 263 17.44 8.83 -25.01
CA GLU A 263 17.96 8.91 -26.36
C GLU A 263 19.20 8.03 -26.47
N PRO A 264 19.37 7.30 -27.58
CA PRO A 264 20.56 6.52 -27.85
C PRO A 264 21.84 7.36 -27.76
N TRP A 265 22.92 6.72 -27.41
CA TRP A 265 24.23 7.35 -27.41
C TRP A 265 24.80 7.42 -28.83
N PRO A 266 25.61 8.46 -29.14
CA PRO A 266 26.37 8.47 -30.36
C PRO A 266 27.42 7.33 -30.38
N PRO A 267 27.83 6.84 -31.55
CA PRO A 267 28.71 5.69 -31.69
C PRO A 267 30.03 5.78 -30.92
N GLU A 268 30.53 7.00 -30.71
CA GLU A 268 31.77 7.27 -29.95
C GLU A 268 31.63 6.91 -28.47
N ALA A 269 30.54 7.33 -27.82
CA ALA A 269 30.27 7.04 -26.44
C ALA A 269 29.84 5.57 -26.24
N ASP A 270 29.03 5.05 -27.18
CA ASP A 270 28.57 3.68 -27.15
C ASP A 270 29.73 2.67 -27.23
N ARG A 271 30.72 2.90 -28.12
CA ARG A 271 31.92 2.06 -28.21
C ARG A 271 32.75 2.00 -26.93
N GLN A 272 32.78 3.09 -26.16
CA GLN A 272 33.57 3.18 -24.92
C GLN A 272 32.82 2.62 -23.70
N LEU A 273 31.52 2.89 -23.60
CA LEU A 273 30.75 2.65 -22.39
C LEU A 273 29.61 1.65 -22.56
N GLY A 274 29.14 1.40 -23.80
CA GLY A 274 27.92 0.61 -24.04
C GLY A 274 27.98 -0.77 -23.41
N ALA A 275 29.05 -1.54 -23.71
CA ALA A 275 29.21 -2.89 -23.14
C ALA A 275 29.32 -2.91 -21.60
N ILE A 276 29.88 -1.85 -21.00
CA ILE A 276 30.01 -1.71 -19.55
C ILE A 276 28.65 -1.51 -18.91
N PHE A 277 27.83 -0.59 -19.46
CA PHE A 277 26.49 -0.36 -18.97
C PHE A 277 25.54 -1.53 -19.22
N ASP A 278 25.67 -2.23 -20.34
CA ASP A 278 24.89 -3.44 -20.62
C ASP A 278 25.18 -4.55 -19.62
N ASN A 279 26.45 -4.78 -19.32
CA ASN A 279 26.82 -5.79 -18.33
C ASN A 279 26.31 -5.44 -16.94
N LEU A 280 26.50 -4.18 -16.55
CA LEU A 280 26.00 -3.67 -15.29
C LEU A 280 24.46 -3.76 -15.20
N GLY A 281 23.75 -3.33 -16.25
CA GLY A 281 22.29 -3.38 -16.30
C GLY A 281 21.74 -4.79 -16.16
N ARG A 282 22.36 -5.77 -16.87
CA ARG A 282 21.99 -7.19 -16.73
C ARG A 282 22.26 -7.72 -15.32
N SER A 283 23.39 -7.38 -14.73
CA SER A 283 23.76 -7.80 -13.38
C SER A 283 22.82 -7.24 -12.33
N VAL A 284 22.50 -5.94 -12.39
CA VAL A 284 21.54 -5.27 -11.49
C VAL A 284 20.13 -5.82 -11.67
N ALA A 285 19.67 -6.06 -12.90
CA ALA A 285 18.36 -6.65 -13.17
C ALA A 285 18.25 -8.08 -12.61
N ALA A 286 19.29 -8.88 -12.75
CA ALA A 286 19.37 -10.22 -12.16
C ALA A 286 19.34 -10.16 -10.62
N HIS A 287 20.09 -9.22 -10.02
CA HIS A 287 20.11 -9.03 -8.58
C HIS A 287 18.74 -8.60 -8.03
N LEU A 288 18.05 -7.65 -8.67
CA LEU A 288 16.68 -7.27 -8.32
C LEU A 288 15.70 -8.46 -8.36
N SER A 289 15.85 -9.34 -9.34
CA SER A 289 15.04 -10.55 -9.45
C SER A 289 15.39 -11.56 -8.34
N ALA A 290 16.67 -11.72 -8.02
CA ALA A 290 17.11 -12.57 -6.91
C ALA A 290 16.63 -12.05 -5.54
N GLN A 291 16.64 -10.72 -5.33
CA GLN A 291 16.05 -10.06 -4.17
C GLN A 291 14.54 -10.36 -4.05
N ALA A 292 13.80 -10.30 -5.16
CA ALA A 292 12.39 -10.63 -5.19
C ALA A 292 12.13 -12.09 -4.76
N ASP A 293 12.90 -13.02 -5.30
CA ASP A 293 12.78 -14.44 -5.02
C ASP A 293 13.19 -14.79 -3.57
N ALA A 294 14.26 -14.17 -3.07
CA ALA A 294 14.72 -14.31 -1.69
C ALA A 294 13.66 -13.81 -0.70
N LEU A 295 13.07 -12.65 -0.98
CA LEU A 295 12.02 -12.05 -0.16
C LEU A 295 10.76 -12.93 -0.11
N GLU A 296 10.28 -13.47 -1.25
CA GLU A 296 9.14 -14.39 -1.29
C GLU A 296 9.45 -15.72 -0.63
N ALA A 297 10.66 -16.22 -0.80
CA ALA A 297 11.12 -17.44 -0.14
C ALA A 297 11.35 -17.23 1.37
N GLY A 298 11.49 -15.98 1.84
CA GLY A 298 11.85 -15.63 3.23
C GLY A 298 13.21 -16.20 3.62
N ARG A 299 14.18 -16.05 2.74
CA ARG A 299 15.58 -16.41 2.96
C ARG A 299 16.47 -15.19 2.71
N ALA A 300 17.61 -15.16 3.34
CA ALA A 300 18.63 -14.16 3.00
C ALA A 300 19.05 -14.34 1.53
N ILE A 301 19.47 -13.25 0.90
CA ILE A 301 20.06 -13.32 -0.44
C ILE A 301 21.39 -14.05 -0.33
N ALA A 302 21.59 -15.05 -1.15
CA ALA A 302 22.91 -15.61 -1.33
C ALA A 302 23.82 -14.51 -1.91
N PRO A 303 25.10 -14.41 -1.49
CA PRO A 303 26.02 -13.49 -2.12
C PRO A 303 25.90 -13.67 -3.64
N ALA A 304 25.42 -12.64 -4.33
CA ALA A 304 25.22 -12.74 -5.77
C ALA A 304 26.57 -12.69 -6.43
N ASP A 305 26.95 -13.79 -7.07
CA ASP A 305 28.17 -13.83 -7.85
C ASP A 305 28.12 -12.76 -8.94
N GLY A 306 29.04 -11.81 -8.87
CA GLY A 306 29.36 -10.91 -9.98
C GLY A 306 28.66 -9.56 -10.05
N TRP A 307 27.64 -9.21 -9.21
CA TRP A 307 27.05 -7.87 -9.29
C TRP A 307 27.98 -6.77 -8.78
N GLU A 308 28.71 -7.03 -7.68
CA GLU A 308 29.74 -6.10 -7.16
C GLU A 308 30.89 -5.93 -8.13
N GLU A 309 31.33 -7.00 -8.78
CA GLU A 309 32.36 -6.97 -9.83
C GLU A 309 31.90 -6.14 -11.05
N SER A 310 30.62 -6.21 -11.40
CA SER A 310 30.04 -5.38 -12.47
C SER A 310 30.11 -3.89 -12.13
N PHE A 311 29.88 -3.52 -10.88
CA PHE A 311 30.06 -2.15 -10.42
C PHE A 311 31.52 -1.71 -10.39
N GLN A 312 32.44 -2.59 -10.02
CA GLN A 312 33.86 -2.29 -10.07
C GLN A 312 34.30 -2.00 -11.51
N ARG A 313 33.95 -2.85 -12.47
CA ARG A 313 34.23 -2.64 -13.90
C ARG A 313 33.58 -1.33 -14.42
N PHE A 314 32.40 -1.02 -13.95
CA PHE A 314 31.77 0.27 -14.26
C PHE A 314 32.58 1.47 -13.75
N GLU A 315 33.08 1.44 -12.51
CA GLU A 315 33.91 2.55 -11.96
C GLU A 315 35.24 2.67 -12.73
N GLU A 316 35.90 1.55 -13.06
CA GLU A 316 37.10 1.52 -13.85
C GLU A 316 36.87 2.09 -15.26
N GLY A 317 35.75 1.71 -15.91
CA GLY A 317 35.37 2.22 -17.24
C GLY A 317 35.06 3.72 -17.20
N MET A 318 34.35 4.21 -16.16
CA MET A 318 34.08 5.62 -16.00
C MET A 318 35.35 6.45 -15.72
N ALA A 319 36.32 5.88 -14.99
CA ALA A 319 37.64 6.50 -14.78
C ALA A 319 38.43 6.60 -16.09
N ALA A 320 38.47 5.54 -16.86
CA ALA A 320 39.12 5.51 -18.18
C ALA A 320 38.47 6.50 -19.16
N PHE A 321 37.13 6.57 -19.19
CA PHE A 321 36.38 7.53 -20.00
C PHE A 321 36.74 8.99 -19.68
N ARG A 322 36.87 9.34 -18.37
CA ARG A 322 37.27 10.67 -17.93
C ARG A 322 38.73 11.02 -18.28
N ALA A 323 39.62 10.03 -18.26
CA ALA A 323 41.04 10.21 -18.58
C ALA A 323 41.31 10.40 -20.05
N ASN A 324 40.38 9.98 -20.92
CA ASN A 324 40.53 10.09 -22.37
C ASN A 324 40.21 11.53 -22.83
N LYS A 325 41.27 12.26 -23.25
CA LYS A 325 41.16 13.65 -23.73
C LYS A 325 40.34 13.83 -24.98
N GLU A 326 40.15 12.78 -25.79
CA GLU A 326 39.27 12.82 -26.96
C GLU A 326 37.82 13.10 -26.57
N ASN A 327 37.44 12.71 -25.36
CA ASN A 327 36.10 12.96 -24.82
C ASN A 327 35.81 14.43 -24.46
N ASP A 328 36.87 15.27 -24.34
CA ASP A 328 36.71 16.72 -24.10
C ASP A 328 36.03 17.42 -25.29
N ALA A 329 36.03 16.80 -26.47
CA ALA A 329 35.35 17.29 -27.67
C ALA A 329 33.85 16.87 -27.75
N LEU A 330 33.39 16.00 -26.87
CA LEU A 330 32.00 15.56 -26.87
C LEU A 330 31.04 16.70 -26.44
N PRO A 331 29.81 16.75 -26.98
CA PRO A 331 28.83 17.75 -26.60
C PRO A 331 28.57 17.77 -25.09
N THR A 332 28.52 18.95 -24.49
CA THR A 332 28.28 19.15 -23.03
C THR A 332 27.01 18.45 -22.57
N GLU A 333 25.95 18.44 -23.39
CA GLU A 333 24.69 17.75 -23.09
C GLU A 333 24.87 16.24 -22.96
N LEU A 334 25.63 15.62 -23.86
CA LEU A 334 25.96 14.19 -23.77
C LEU A 334 26.77 13.88 -22.53
N MET A 335 27.78 14.69 -22.22
CA MET A 335 28.60 14.52 -21.01
C MET A 335 27.74 14.64 -19.75
N SER A 336 26.83 15.60 -19.71
CA SER A 336 25.88 15.77 -18.59
C SER A 336 24.99 14.53 -18.43
N ARG A 337 24.47 13.95 -19.52
CA ARG A 337 23.67 12.72 -19.51
C ARG A 337 24.47 11.52 -18.98
N ILE A 338 25.70 11.31 -19.49
CA ILE A 338 26.58 10.23 -19.06
C ILE A 338 26.87 10.31 -17.56
N PHE A 339 27.26 11.50 -17.06
CA PHE A 339 27.52 11.67 -15.63
C PHE A 339 26.27 11.60 -14.75
N SER A 340 25.14 12.05 -15.24
CA SER A 340 23.84 11.89 -14.53
C SER A 340 23.46 10.42 -14.41
N LEU A 341 23.66 9.65 -15.49
CA LEU A 341 23.44 8.20 -15.48
C LEU A 341 24.41 7.51 -14.51
N ALA A 342 25.71 7.85 -14.58
CA ALA A 342 26.70 7.31 -13.67
C ALA A 342 26.41 7.61 -12.21
N PHE A 343 25.92 8.80 -11.90
CA PHE A 343 25.48 9.17 -10.55
C PHE A 343 24.30 8.31 -10.10
N ALA A 344 23.25 8.20 -10.92
CA ALA A 344 22.08 7.40 -10.61
C ALA A 344 22.43 5.91 -10.37
N VAL A 345 23.34 5.36 -11.16
CA VAL A 345 23.85 4.00 -11.00
C VAL A 345 24.54 3.81 -9.64
N ARG A 346 25.37 4.78 -9.20
CA ARG A 346 26.00 4.71 -7.87
C ARG A 346 24.99 4.74 -6.73
N GLN A 347 23.92 5.53 -6.87
CA GLN A 347 22.84 5.55 -5.90
C GLN A 347 22.11 4.22 -5.85
N VAL A 348 21.87 3.60 -7.01
CA VAL A 348 21.27 2.26 -7.08
C VAL A 348 22.13 1.23 -6.34
N LYS A 349 23.46 1.26 -6.48
CA LYS A 349 24.37 0.36 -5.73
C LYS A 349 24.13 0.43 -4.22
N ALA A 350 24.12 1.64 -3.67
CA ALA A 350 23.91 1.86 -2.23
C ALA A 350 22.54 1.39 -1.76
N ASP A 351 21.49 1.65 -2.57
CA ASP A 351 20.12 1.25 -2.24
C ASP A 351 19.91 -0.26 -2.35
N LEU A 352 20.57 -0.94 -3.27
CA LEU A 352 20.53 -2.41 -3.39
C LEU A 352 21.19 -3.08 -2.18
N ALA A 353 22.33 -2.58 -1.72
CA ALA A 353 22.99 -3.09 -0.51
C ALA A 353 22.11 -2.92 0.73
N ASP A 354 21.47 -1.72 0.93
CA ASP A 354 20.52 -1.52 2.01
C ASP A 354 19.27 -2.44 1.87
N LEU A 355 18.84 -2.73 0.64
CA LEU A 355 17.74 -3.65 0.40
C LEU A 355 18.10 -5.10 0.75
N ASP A 356 19.33 -5.53 0.47
CA ASP A 356 19.85 -6.84 0.87
C ASP A 356 19.82 -7.01 2.39
N ASP A 357 20.28 -5.99 3.13
CA ASP A 357 20.21 -5.98 4.58
C ASP A 357 18.77 -6.09 5.09
N ARG A 358 17.83 -5.30 4.51
CA ARG A 358 16.41 -5.36 4.89
C ARG A 358 15.79 -6.73 4.60
N ILE A 359 16.10 -7.33 3.46
CA ILE A 359 15.61 -8.67 3.11
C ILE A 359 16.18 -9.72 4.08
N GLY A 360 17.46 -9.60 4.45
CA GLY A 360 18.09 -10.45 5.47
C GLY A 360 17.41 -10.36 6.84
N GLU A 361 17.08 -9.14 7.28
CA GLU A 361 16.32 -8.90 8.50
C GLU A 361 14.92 -9.55 8.46
N PHE A 362 14.24 -9.51 7.31
CA PHE A 362 12.94 -10.17 7.10
C PHE A 362 13.05 -11.69 7.09
N ALA A 363 14.15 -12.24 6.57
CA ALA A 363 14.40 -13.68 6.53
C ALA A 363 14.70 -14.29 7.90
N GLY A 364 15.36 -13.54 8.80
CA GLY A 364 15.65 -13.96 10.17
C GLY A 364 14.43 -14.00 11.10
N THR A 365 13.26 -13.62 10.60
CA THR A 365 12.02 -13.59 11.38
C THR A 365 11.29 -14.92 11.29
N PRO A 366 10.92 -15.59 12.41
CA PRO A 366 10.14 -16.82 12.37
C PRO A 366 8.83 -16.61 11.62
N ARG A 367 8.54 -17.49 10.65
CA ARG A 367 7.27 -17.53 9.96
C ARG A 367 6.21 -18.09 10.91
N GLY A 368 5.46 -17.25 11.60
CA GLY A 368 4.30 -17.63 12.38
C GLY A 368 3.07 -17.93 11.50
#